data_ffaeb8c6b35953edb628ce00bea01529
#
_entry.id   ffaeb8c6b35953edb628ce00bea01529
#
_cell.length_a   1.000
_cell.length_b   1.000
_cell.length_c   1.000
_cell.angle_alpha   90.00
_cell.angle_beta   90.00
_cell.angle_gamma   90.00
#
_symmetry.space_group_name_H-M   'P 1'
#
loop_
_entity.id
_entity.type
_entity.pdbx_description
1 polymer ?
#
loop_
_entity_poly.entity_id
_entity_poly.type
_entity_poly.pdbx_seq_one_letter_code
_entity_poly.pdbx_strand_id
1 'polypeptide(L)' 'MVVVDPGLALAYVAAAIAMAGGLIATGIAQSGIGAAGMGVVAEKPERQGTVLFFLVIPETLFIFGFVVALIIMLGILHP' A
#
# COMPACT_ATOMS: atom_id res chain seq x y z
N MET A 1 -32.54 -0.88 7.48
CA MET A 1 -31.26 -0.46 8.09
C MET A 1 -30.46 -1.72 8.43
N VAL A 2 -29.21 -1.74 8.04
CA VAL A 2 -28.32 -2.84 8.40
C VAL A 2 -27.72 -2.55 9.77
N VAL A 3 -27.89 -3.48 10.69
CA VAL A 3 -27.30 -3.37 12.01
C VAL A 3 -26.01 -4.20 12.01
N VAL A 4 -24.88 -3.54 12.30
CA VAL A 4 -23.58 -4.17 12.31
C VAL A 4 -23.14 -4.35 13.76
N ASP A 5 -22.76 -5.59 14.10
CA ASP A 5 -22.18 -5.91 15.40
C ASP A 5 -20.93 -5.03 15.64
N PRO A 6 -20.73 -4.49 16.86
CA PRO A 6 -19.56 -3.66 17.13
C PRO A 6 -18.23 -4.34 16.84
N GLY A 7 -18.09 -5.63 17.11
CA GLY A 7 -16.87 -6.36 16.76
C GLY A 7 -16.65 -6.45 15.26
N LEU A 8 -17.72 -6.65 14.49
CA LEU A 8 -17.66 -6.68 13.04
C LEU A 8 -17.30 -5.30 12.48
N ALA A 9 -17.89 -4.25 13.04
CA ALA A 9 -17.54 -2.88 12.63
C ALA A 9 -16.08 -2.58 12.86
N LEU A 10 -15.51 -2.99 14.01
CA LEU A 10 -14.09 -2.83 14.30
C LEU A 10 -13.22 -3.60 13.32
N ALA A 11 -13.64 -4.80 12.90
CA ALA A 11 -12.88 -5.57 11.91
C ALA A 11 -12.85 -4.87 10.55
N TYR A 12 -13.95 -4.26 10.11
CA TYR A 12 -13.97 -3.45 8.90
C TYR A 12 -13.02 -2.26 9.00
N VAL A 13 -13.04 -1.57 10.14
CA VAL A 13 -12.14 -0.45 10.39
C VAL A 13 -10.68 -0.90 10.40
N ALA A 14 -10.38 -2.04 11.03
CA ALA A 14 -9.03 -2.59 11.04
C ALA A 14 -8.53 -2.90 9.63
N ALA A 15 -9.37 -3.48 8.78
CA ALA A 15 -9.02 -3.75 7.38
C ALA A 15 -8.74 -2.44 6.62
N ALA A 16 -9.57 -1.42 6.83
CA ALA A 16 -9.38 -0.12 6.21
C ALA A 16 -8.07 0.55 6.66
N ILE A 17 -7.73 0.45 7.95
CA ILE A 17 -6.48 1.01 8.48
C ILE A 17 -5.28 0.28 7.88
N ALA A 18 -5.31 -1.05 7.79
CA ALA A 18 -4.23 -1.83 7.20
C ALA A 18 -3.98 -1.41 5.75
N MET A 19 -5.05 -1.27 4.97
CA MET A 19 -4.97 -0.86 3.57
C MET A 19 -4.46 0.58 3.45
N ALA A 20 -5.03 1.50 4.22
CA ALA A 20 -4.64 2.90 4.19
C ALA A 20 -3.18 3.09 4.60
N GLY A 21 -2.73 2.36 5.63
CA GLY A 21 -1.34 2.40 6.08
C GLY A 21 -0.37 2.00 4.97
N GLY A 22 -0.66 0.90 4.28
CA GLY A 22 0.15 0.45 3.16
C GLY A 22 0.18 1.44 2.01
N LEU A 23 -0.99 2.00 1.66
CA LEU A 23 -1.09 2.99 0.58
C LEU A 23 -0.34 4.28 0.91
N ILE A 24 -0.49 4.78 2.14
CA ILE A 24 0.18 6.02 2.56
C ILE A 24 1.69 5.83 2.59
N ALA A 25 2.17 4.73 3.18
CA ALA A 25 3.59 4.43 3.25
C ALA A 25 4.21 4.30 1.86
N THR A 26 3.55 3.55 0.97
CA THR A 26 3.98 3.39 -0.42
C THR A 26 4.00 4.73 -1.14
N GLY A 27 2.95 5.55 -0.97
CA GLY A 27 2.87 6.86 -1.60
C GLY A 27 3.99 7.79 -1.17
N ILE A 28 4.30 7.83 0.13
CA ILE A 28 5.40 8.65 0.65
C ILE A 28 6.74 8.18 0.06
N ALA A 29 7.00 6.88 0.10
CA ALA A 29 8.24 6.32 -0.41
C ALA A 29 8.39 6.57 -1.92
N GLN A 30 7.34 6.31 -2.69
CA GLN A 30 7.37 6.51 -4.14
C GLN A 30 7.51 7.97 -4.53
N SER A 31 6.94 8.88 -3.74
CA SER A 31 7.10 10.31 -3.95
C SER A 31 8.58 10.73 -3.86
N GLY A 32 9.28 10.27 -2.82
CA GLY A 32 10.70 10.56 -2.65
C GLY A 32 11.56 9.91 -3.74
N ILE A 33 11.36 8.64 -3.99
CA ILE A 33 12.11 7.90 -5.01
C ILE A 33 11.84 8.49 -6.40
N GLY A 34 10.59 8.82 -6.71
CA GLY A 34 10.21 9.38 -7.99
C GLY A 34 10.86 10.74 -8.24
N ALA A 35 10.82 11.62 -7.25
CA ALA A 35 11.43 12.94 -7.38
C ALA A 35 12.94 12.83 -7.60
N ALA A 36 13.64 12.05 -6.79
CA ALA A 36 15.08 11.83 -6.93
C ALA A 36 15.40 11.12 -8.26
N GLY A 37 14.58 10.12 -8.61
CA GLY A 37 14.75 9.32 -9.81
C GLY A 37 14.61 10.15 -11.08
N MET A 38 13.69 11.10 -11.12
CA MET A 38 13.53 11.98 -12.28
C MET A 38 14.79 12.81 -12.52
N GLY A 39 15.44 13.25 -11.43
CA GLY A 39 16.73 13.95 -11.56
C GLY A 39 17.81 13.05 -12.13
N VAL A 40 17.87 11.80 -11.69
CA VAL A 40 18.85 10.83 -12.21
C VAL A 40 18.61 10.55 -13.69
N VAL A 41 17.36 10.33 -14.09
CA VAL A 41 17.01 10.03 -15.49
C VAL A 41 17.29 11.24 -16.38
N ALA A 42 17.08 12.46 -15.88
CA ALA A 42 17.38 13.68 -16.64
C ALA A 42 18.86 13.78 -16.97
N GLU A 43 19.74 13.38 -16.05
CA GLU A 43 21.20 13.44 -16.27
C GLU A 43 21.72 12.17 -16.95
N LYS A 44 21.15 11.01 -16.64
CA LYS A 44 21.58 9.70 -17.13
C LYS A 44 20.37 8.88 -17.56
N PRO A 45 19.85 9.09 -18.77
CA PRO A 45 18.66 8.39 -19.26
C PRO A 45 18.78 6.87 -19.21
N GLU A 46 19.99 6.31 -19.27
CA GLU A 46 20.24 4.88 -19.18
C GLU A 46 19.92 4.29 -17.81
N ARG A 47 19.71 5.13 -16.81
CA ARG A 47 19.34 4.70 -15.45
C ARG A 47 17.84 4.52 -15.24
N GLN A 48 17.03 4.70 -16.28
CA GLN A 48 15.58 4.60 -16.18
C GLN A 48 15.13 3.26 -15.57
N GLY A 49 15.74 2.15 -16.00
CA GLY A 49 15.40 0.83 -15.47
C GLY A 49 15.70 0.68 -13.98
N THR A 50 16.83 1.26 -13.54
CA THR A 50 17.21 1.26 -12.12
C THR A 50 16.21 2.05 -11.29
N VAL A 51 15.77 3.20 -11.76
CA VAL A 51 14.79 4.04 -11.08
C VAL A 51 13.45 3.29 -10.97
N LEU A 52 13.01 2.64 -12.05
CA LEU A 52 11.78 1.85 -12.04
C LEU A 52 11.87 0.72 -11.03
N PHE A 53 13.02 0.05 -10.92
CA PHE A 53 13.22 -1.00 -9.93
C PHE A 53 13.04 -0.47 -8.51
N PHE A 54 13.63 0.68 -8.20
CA PHE A 54 13.47 1.29 -6.88
C PHE A 54 12.03 1.74 -6.61
N LEU A 55 11.31 2.17 -7.64
CA LEU A 55 9.92 2.59 -7.49
C LEU A 55 8.99 1.44 -7.13
N VAL A 56 9.30 0.21 -7.57
CA VAL A 56 8.43 -0.94 -7.26
C VAL A 56 8.71 -1.56 -5.89
N ILE A 57 9.85 -1.26 -5.26
CA ILE A 57 10.16 -1.81 -3.94
C ILE A 57 9.11 -1.43 -2.89
N PRO A 58 8.67 -0.14 -2.77
CA PRO A 58 7.63 0.22 -1.81
C PRO A 58 6.29 -0.47 -2.02
N GLU A 59 6.03 -1.03 -3.20
CA GLU A 59 4.83 -1.80 -3.45
C GLU A 59 4.68 -2.99 -2.51
N THR A 60 5.79 -3.50 -1.96
CA THR A 60 5.72 -4.58 -0.97
C THR A 60 4.97 -4.14 0.29
N LEU A 61 5.08 -2.87 0.69
CA LEU A 61 4.34 -2.32 1.82
C LEU A 61 2.85 -2.28 1.52
N PHE A 62 2.47 -1.87 0.32
CA PHE A 62 1.09 -1.91 -0.14
C PHE A 62 0.55 -3.34 -0.13
N ILE A 63 1.32 -4.29 -0.66
CA ILE A 63 0.92 -5.69 -0.76
C ILE A 63 0.71 -6.28 0.64
N PHE A 64 1.60 -6.01 1.60
CA PHE A 64 1.42 -6.47 2.98
C PHE A 64 0.15 -5.90 3.61
N GLY A 65 -0.11 -4.61 3.44
CA GLY A 65 -1.34 -3.99 3.93
C GLY A 65 -2.58 -4.60 3.28
N PHE A 66 -2.52 -4.83 1.97
CA PHE A 66 -3.59 -5.47 1.23
C PHE A 66 -3.86 -6.90 1.73
N VAL A 67 -2.80 -7.70 1.93
CA VAL A 67 -2.95 -9.08 2.40
C VAL A 67 -3.57 -9.12 3.80
N VAL A 68 -3.13 -8.25 4.70
CA VAL A 68 -3.71 -8.17 6.05
C VAL A 68 -5.19 -7.78 5.96
N ALA A 69 -5.52 -6.77 5.15
CA ALA A 69 -6.90 -6.35 4.95
C ALA A 69 -7.75 -7.49 4.38
N LEU A 70 -7.21 -8.22 3.41
CA LEU A 70 -7.90 -9.36 2.80
C LEU A 70 -8.17 -10.48 3.81
N ILE A 71 -7.18 -10.81 4.64
CA ILE A 71 -7.33 -11.84 5.68
C ILE A 71 -8.45 -11.44 6.66
N ILE A 72 -8.47 -10.17 7.08
CA ILE A 72 -9.51 -9.66 7.97
C ILE A 72 -10.87 -9.78 7.28
N MET A 73 -10.97 -9.37 6.02
CA MET A 73 -12.23 -9.43 5.27
C MET A 73 -12.71 -10.85 5.08
N LEU A 74 -11.81 -11.79 4.80
CA LEU A 74 -12.18 -13.21 4.69
C LEU A 74 -12.67 -13.76 6.02
N GLY A 75 -12.09 -13.36 7.13
CA GLY A 75 -12.56 -13.72 8.46
C GLY A 75 -13.94 -13.17 8.77
N ILE A 76 -14.28 -11.99 8.27
CA ILE A 76 -15.61 -11.39 8.38
C ILE A 76 -16.63 -12.21 7.58
N LEU A 77 -16.29 -12.60 6.35
CA LEU A 77 -17.18 -13.30 5.43
C LEU A 77 -17.36 -14.76 5.83
N HIS A 78 -16.40 -15.36 6.49
CA HIS A 78 -16.42 -16.77 6.91
C HIS A 78 -16.05 -16.88 8.38
N PRO A 79 -16.94 -16.38 9.27
CA PRO A 79 -16.68 -16.39 10.72
C PRO A 79 -16.69 -17.80 11.31
#